data_71d2bac85757e50ca69acba0ea0f83d5
#
_entry.id   71d2bac85757e50ca69acba0ea0f83d5
#
_cell.length_a   1.000
_cell.length_b   1.000
_cell.length_c   1.000
_cell.angle_alpha   90.00
_cell.angle_beta   90.00
_cell.angle_gamma   90.00
#
_symmetry.space_group_name_H-M   'P 1'
#
loop_
_entity.id
_entity.type
_entity.pdbx_description
1 polymer ?
#
loop_
_entity_poly.entity_id
_entity_poly.type
_entity_poly.pdbx_seq_one_letter_code
_entity_poly.pdbx_strand_id
1 'polypeptide(L)'
;MFWIAWSRGVLQILTFATTLLVARILVPADYGLMALATTFTAHAGMLAEMGLGSAIIQFRDLDRRELDTCFWITMTLAVMLSVALSLGSPAVARWFAVPRLADLLPTLSLVLPLTACRVVSDSLLRKRLAMDRISQAEIIGAVVTLPVTVACALGGLGVWTLVIGYLVGPAVRSAATCAFAPWVPAFRIGGEKVKDVIRFSLATLGIRFMWSMREAANPLVLGKITGQAAIVGLYTMADDVAHLPGMKISPVINMLTSPVMAELQDNITALREAFYRTVRLTAAIVAPMSAGIALVADDLVLVLLGPKWSPAAPLISLISLYAAVRAIDGVLPSVLFARRRERFLFWYCLVLLVAMPGAAVLGAIWNGAPGLIMFYTAAYCTVMIYLAKEALTELKGGFAELWRQMWPILGATVAMAAVVLLSREFVLAELVDLPLIRLGLLSLTGAVTYGAVLFAIGSPVLSEGAEVAGWILRRYRAGI
;
A
#
# COMPACT_ATOMS: atom_id res chain seq x y z
N MET A 1 15.62 -7.14 -16.54
CA MET A 1 14.62 -7.72 -15.59
C MET A 1 15.26 -8.14 -14.27
N PHE A 2 16.34 -8.92 -14.25
CA PHE A 2 17.02 -9.38 -13.01
C PHE A 2 17.43 -8.22 -12.07
N TRP A 3 18.06 -7.16 -12.58
CA TRP A 3 18.46 -5.98 -11.80
C TRP A 3 17.29 -5.29 -11.09
N ILE A 4 16.13 -5.20 -11.75
CA ILE A 4 14.95 -4.56 -11.18
C ILE A 4 14.37 -5.40 -10.03
N ALA A 5 14.31 -6.72 -10.20
CA ALA A 5 13.81 -7.61 -9.16
C ALA A 5 14.77 -7.65 -7.96
N TRP A 6 16.08 -7.73 -8.21
CA TRP A 6 17.12 -7.70 -7.18
C TRP A 6 17.12 -6.38 -6.41
N SER A 7 17.10 -5.23 -7.12
CA SER A 7 17.10 -3.91 -6.50
C SER A 7 15.84 -3.70 -5.63
N ARG A 8 14.68 -4.15 -6.09
CA ARG A 8 13.45 -4.11 -5.28
C ARG A 8 13.54 -4.97 -4.03
N GLY A 9 14.15 -6.15 -4.12
CA GLY A 9 14.41 -7.03 -2.97
C GLY A 9 15.31 -6.36 -1.93
N VAL A 10 16.43 -5.80 -2.38
CA VAL A 10 17.36 -5.06 -1.51
C VAL A 10 16.68 -3.86 -0.85
N LEU A 11 15.98 -3.04 -1.62
CA LEU A 11 15.22 -1.90 -1.09
C LEU A 11 14.20 -2.33 -0.04
N GLN A 12 13.49 -3.42 -0.31
CA GLN A 12 12.49 -3.94 0.62
C GLN A 12 13.12 -4.37 1.94
N ILE A 13 14.25 -5.07 1.88
CA ILE A 13 14.99 -5.52 3.08
C ILE A 13 15.51 -4.31 3.86
N LEU A 14 16.14 -3.35 3.19
CA LEU A 14 16.66 -2.14 3.82
C LEU A 14 15.55 -1.32 4.49
N THR A 15 14.46 -1.08 3.79
CA THR A 15 13.32 -0.32 4.32
C THR A 15 12.68 -1.03 5.50
N PHE A 16 12.47 -2.35 5.40
CA PHE A 16 11.90 -3.15 6.47
C PHE A 16 12.81 -3.19 7.71
N ALA A 17 14.12 -3.39 7.51
CA ALA A 17 15.11 -3.36 8.59
C ALA A 17 15.12 -1.99 9.28
N THR A 18 15.10 -0.89 8.52
CA THR A 18 15.04 0.46 9.09
C THR A 18 13.78 0.64 9.93
N THR A 19 12.62 0.25 9.38
CA THR A 19 11.34 0.38 10.09
C THR A 19 11.34 -0.40 11.40
N LEU A 20 11.81 -1.66 11.39
CA LEU A 20 11.87 -2.50 12.60
C LEU A 20 12.84 -1.95 13.65
N LEU A 21 14.05 -1.56 13.25
CA LEU A 21 15.06 -1.01 14.17
C LEU A 21 14.54 0.27 14.83
N VAL A 22 13.98 1.17 14.03
CA VAL A 22 13.46 2.45 14.50
C VAL A 22 12.21 2.25 15.37
N ALA A 23 11.31 1.34 15.01
CA ALA A 23 10.09 1.05 15.78
C ALA A 23 10.41 0.49 17.17
N ARG A 24 11.51 -0.26 17.34
CA ARG A 24 11.96 -0.72 18.65
C ARG A 24 12.45 0.39 19.58
N ILE A 25 12.97 1.47 19.02
CA ILE A 25 13.52 2.60 19.78
C ILE A 25 12.40 3.60 20.09
N LEU A 26 11.62 3.99 19.10
CA LEU A 26 10.57 5.00 19.20
C LEU A 26 9.31 4.45 19.88
N VAL A 27 8.40 5.37 20.19
CA VAL A 27 7.10 5.04 20.80
C VAL A 27 5.96 5.19 19.79
N PRO A 28 4.81 4.51 20.00
CA PRO A 28 3.66 4.63 19.09
C PRO A 28 3.19 6.05 18.82
N ALA A 29 3.32 6.95 19.81
CA ALA A 29 2.94 8.35 19.65
C ALA A 29 3.76 9.08 18.57
N ASP A 30 5.05 8.76 18.41
CA ASP A 30 5.90 9.35 17.37
C ASP A 30 5.45 8.94 15.98
N TYR A 31 5.08 7.67 15.80
CA TYR A 31 4.54 7.15 14.55
C TYR A 31 3.16 7.75 14.23
N GLY A 32 2.32 7.95 15.24
CA GLY A 32 1.02 8.58 15.04
C GLY A 32 1.12 10.05 14.66
N LEU A 33 2.03 10.81 15.27
CA LEU A 33 2.35 12.17 14.86
C LEU A 33 2.80 12.21 13.40
N MET A 34 3.71 11.29 13.06
CA MET A 34 4.23 11.19 11.70
C MET A 34 3.12 10.80 10.70
N ALA A 35 2.26 9.83 11.04
CA ALA A 35 1.15 9.40 10.20
C ALA A 35 0.16 10.54 9.90
N LEU A 36 -0.22 11.32 10.92
CA LEU A 36 -1.07 12.49 10.73
C LEU A 36 -0.40 13.54 9.85
N ALA A 37 0.85 13.89 10.12
CA ALA A 37 1.56 14.92 9.38
C ALA A 37 1.85 14.51 7.92
N THR A 38 2.27 13.25 7.70
CA THR A 38 2.55 12.74 6.34
C THR A 38 1.29 12.60 5.50
N THR A 39 0.13 12.39 6.11
CA THR A 39 -1.15 12.41 5.38
C THR A 39 -1.35 13.76 4.67
N PHE A 40 -1.09 14.87 5.33
CA PHE A 40 -1.19 16.20 4.71
C PHE A 40 -0.13 16.43 3.64
N THR A 41 1.13 16.10 3.93
CA THR A 41 2.21 16.30 2.95
C THR A 41 2.08 15.39 1.73
N ALA A 42 1.60 14.16 1.88
CA ALA A 42 1.37 13.24 0.77
C ALA A 42 0.28 13.76 -0.19
N HIS A 43 -0.85 14.26 0.35
CA HIS A 43 -1.92 14.82 -0.48
C HIS A 43 -1.51 16.15 -1.13
N ALA A 44 -0.80 17.01 -0.39
CA ALA A 44 -0.23 18.22 -0.98
C ALA A 44 0.80 17.89 -2.07
N GLY A 45 1.63 16.86 -1.91
CA GLY A 45 2.56 16.37 -2.91
C GLY A 45 1.86 15.88 -4.19
N MET A 46 0.77 15.13 -4.01
CA MET A 46 -0.06 14.68 -5.14
C MET A 46 -0.67 15.86 -5.91
N LEU A 47 -1.16 16.88 -5.20
CA LEU A 47 -1.66 18.11 -5.80
C LEU A 47 -0.55 18.90 -6.49
N ALA A 48 0.64 18.99 -5.90
CA ALA A 48 1.79 19.67 -6.47
C ALA A 48 2.26 19.02 -7.78
N GLU A 49 2.35 17.68 -7.80
CA GLU A 49 2.70 16.93 -9.00
C GLU A 49 1.63 17.01 -10.09
N MET A 50 0.36 17.21 -9.72
CA MET A 50 -0.82 17.27 -10.62
C MET A 50 -0.91 16.11 -11.62
N GLY A 51 -0.17 15.00 -11.46
CA GLY A 51 -0.07 13.93 -12.44
C GLY A 51 0.81 14.26 -13.66
N LEU A 52 1.57 15.36 -13.63
CA LEU A 52 2.44 15.79 -14.72
C LEU A 52 3.49 14.74 -15.10
N GLY A 53 3.99 13.98 -14.12
CA GLY A 53 4.90 12.86 -14.40
C GLY A 53 4.31 11.83 -15.37
N SER A 54 3.04 11.46 -15.19
CA SER A 54 2.35 10.54 -16.11
C SER A 54 2.12 11.15 -17.49
N ALA A 55 1.79 12.43 -17.54
CA ALA A 55 1.60 13.15 -18.79
C ALA A 55 2.91 13.23 -19.61
N ILE A 56 4.04 13.55 -18.99
CA ILE A 56 5.35 13.60 -19.67
C ILE A 56 5.70 12.25 -20.31
N ILE A 57 5.32 11.14 -19.67
CA ILE A 57 5.54 9.80 -20.22
C ILE A 57 4.60 9.54 -21.41
N GLN A 58 3.33 9.95 -21.30
CA GLN A 58 2.29 9.70 -22.31
C GLN A 58 2.50 10.50 -23.60
N PHE A 59 2.89 11.76 -23.47
CA PHE A 59 3.13 12.62 -24.64
C PHE A 59 4.53 12.38 -25.20
N ARG A 60 4.62 11.86 -26.45
CA ARG A 60 5.90 11.43 -27.04
C ARG A 60 6.83 12.60 -27.37
N ASP A 61 6.29 13.71 -27.91
CA ASP A 61 7.04 14.79 -28.52
C ASP A 61 6.87 16.10 -27.73
N LEU A 62 7.27 16.09 -26.46
CA LEU A 62 7.39 17.30 -25.68
C LEU A 62 8.74 17.96 -25.95
N ASP A 63 8.73 19.24 -26.28
CA ASP A 63 9.93 20.01 -26.45
C ASP A 63 10.56 20.42 -25.11
N ARG A 64 11.76 20.98 -25.18
CA ARG A 64 12.48 21.38 -23.96
C ARG A 64 11.76 22.49 -23.20
N ARG A 65 11.05 23.39 -23.91
CA ARG A 65 10.32 24.50 -23.32
C ARG A 65 9.07 24.01 -22.56
N GLU A 66 8.42 23.00 -23.10
CA GLU A 66 7.26 22.34 -22.46
C GLU A 66 7.66 21.60 -21.18
N LEU A 67 8.82 20.89 -21.21
CA LEU A 67 9.39 20.24 -20.02
C LEU A 67 9.78 21.25 -18.93
N ASP A 68 10.43 22.37 -19.34
CA ASP A 68 10.78 23.46 -18.43
C ASP A 68 9.52 24.07 -17.80
N THR A 69 8.45 24.24 -18.58
CA THR A 69 7.15 24.73 -18.10
C THR A 69 6.52 23.75 -17.10
N CYS A 70 6.51 22.45 -17.38
CA CYS A 70 6.01 21.43 -16.45
C CYS A 70 6.79 21.45 -15.15
N PHE A 71 8.11 21.59 -15.19
CA PHE A 71 8.95 21.73 -14.01
C PHE A 71 8.55 22.92 -13.15
N TRP A 72 8.46 24.11 -13.78
CA TRP A 72 8.15 25.33 -13.04
C TRP A 72 6.74 25.35 -12.46
N ILE A 73 5.76 24.77 -13.16
CA ILE A 73 4.41 24.57 -12.62
C ILE A 73 4.46 23.70 -11.37
N THR A 74 5.09 22.51 -11.44
CA THR A 74 5.21 21.59 -10.31
C THR A 74 5.96 22.25 -9.14
N MET A 75 7.06 22.91 -9.41
CA MET A 75 7.88 23.57 -8.39
C MET A 75 7.13 24.70 -7.69
N THR A 76 6.48 25.57 -8.45
CA THR A 76 5.68 26.69 -7.89
C THR A 76 4.56 26.17 -7.03
N LEU A 77 3.80 25.17 -7.50
CA LEU A 77 2.75 24.54 -6.70
C LEU A 77 3.32 23.88 -5.44
N ALA A 78 4.44 23.17 -5.53
CA ALA A 78 5.08 22.53 -4.39
C ALA A 78 5.50 23.55 -3.32
N VAL A 79 6.10 24.67 -3.74
CA VAL A 79 6.49 25.76 -2.83
C VAL A 79 5.25 26.43 -2.22
N MET A 80 4.24 26.77 -3.03
CA MET A 80 2.99 27.37 -2.55
C MET A 80 2.30 26.47 -1.51
N LEU A 81 2.17 25.17 -1.80
CA LEU A 81 1.55 24.21 -0.88
C LEU A 81 2.40 23.98 0.36
N SER A 82 3.73 23.99 0.25
CA SER A 82 4.66 23.92 1.39
C SER A 82 4.45 25.12 2.33
N VAL A 83 4.41 26.33 1.76
CA VAL A 83 4.11 27.55 2.53
C VAL A 83 2.70 27.52 3.14
N ALA A 84 1.71 27.08 2.37
CA ALA A 84 0.33 26.98 2.86
C ALA A 84 0.21 25.99 4.03
N LEU A 85 0.86 24.81 3.94
CA LEU A 85 0.90 23.84 5.04
C LEU A 85 1.66 24.39 6.25
N SER A 86 2.76 25.11 6.04
CA SER A 86 3.54 25.73 7.13
C SER A 86 2.70 26.79 7.87
N LEU A 87 2.05 27.67 7.13
CA LEU A 87 1.19 28.71 7.73
C LEU A 87 -0.09 28.12 8.34
N GLY A 88 -0.63 27.06 7.76
CA GLY A 88 -1.81 26.34 8.24
C GLY A 88 -1.55 25.39 9.41
N SER A 89 -0.28 25.10 9.72
CA SER A 89 0.10 24.09 10.74
C SER A 89 -0.53 24.35 12.12
N PRO A 90 -0.64 25.60 12.65
CA PRO A 90 -1.28 25.83 13.93
C PRO A 90 -2.79 25.56 13.90
N ALA A 91 -3.44 25.77 12.75
CA ALA A 91 -4.87 25.47 12.60
C ALA A 91 -5.10 23.95 12.58
N VAL A 92 -4.26 23.19 11.86
CA VAL A 92 -4.29 21.73 11.84
C VAL A 92 -4.03 21.17 13.23
N ALA A 93 -3.01 21.66 13.95
CA ALA A 93 -2.69 21.23 15.30
C ALA A 93 -3.85 21.44 16.28
N ARG A 94 -4.53 22.59 16.20
CA ARG A 94 -5.74 22.89 16.99
C ARG A 94 -6.91 21.98 16.60
N TRP A 95 -7.11 21.74 15.30
CA TRP A 95 -8.19 20.88 14.81
C TRP A 95 -8.08 19.45 15.36
N PHE A 96 -6.87 18.89 15.42
CA PHE A 96 -6.62 17.54 15.94
C PHE A 96 -6.38 17.51 17.45
N ALA A 97 -6.33 18.64 18.14
CA ALA A 97 -5.90 18.74 19.54
C ALA A 97 -4.52 18.12 19.82
N VAL A 98 -3.59 18.20 18.84
CA VAL A 98 -2.24 17.66 18.88
C VAL A 98 -1.24 18.80 18.61
N PRO A 99 -0.77 19.53 19.65
CA PRO A 99 0.06 20.74 19.47
C PRO A 99 1.35 20.51 18.67
N ARG A 100 2.00 19.35 18.85
CA ARG A 100 3.27 18.99 18.15
C ARG A 100 3.16 18.97 16.62
N LEU A 101 1.95 18.88 16.06
CA LEU A 101 1.77 18.96 14.60
C LEU A 101 2.14 20.35 14.06
N ALA A 102 2.04 21.41 14.88
CA ALA A 102 2.42 22.76 14.47
C ALA A 102 3.91 22.87 14.15
N ASP A 103 4.75 22.12 14.85
CA ASP A 103 6.22 22.14 14.67
C ASP A 103 6.66 21.19 13.55
N LEU A 104 5.93 20.08 13.36
CA LEU A 104 6.32 19.02 12.42
C LEU A 104 5.92 19.35 10.98
N LEU A 105 4.71 19.89 10.76
CA LEU A 105 4.18 20.16 9.43
C LEU A 105 5.03 21.12 8.60
N PRO A 106 5.55 22.25 9.14
CA PRO A 106 6.42 23.12 8.38
C PRO A 106 7.67 22.42 7.86
N THR A 107 8.33 21.65 8.73
CA THR A 107 9.54 20.90 8.35
C THR A 107 9.23 19.81 7.34
N LEU A 108 8.18 19.00 7.57
CA LEU A 108 7.78 17.93 6.65
C LEU A 108 7.31 18.45 5.30
N SER A 109 6.72 19.66 5.25
CA SER A 109 6.28 20.26 3.99
C SER A 109 7.43 20.54 3.00
N LEU A 110 8.67 20.64 3.50
CA LEU A 110 9.87 20.77 2.65
C LEU A 110 10.08 19.57 1.72
N VAL A 111 9.46 18.42 2.00
CA VAL A 111 9.48 17.28 1.08
C VAL A 111 8.85 17.62 -0.28
N LEU A 112 7.90 18.58 -0.32
CA LEU A 112 7.19 18.95 -1.55
C LEU A 112 8.15 19.52 -2.61
N PRO A 113 8.91 20.60 -2.36
CA PRO A 113 9.86 21.11 -3.34
C PRO A 113 11.01 20.12 -3.59
N LEU A 114 11.45 19.33 -2.58
CA LEU A 114 12.48 18.31 -2.76
C LEU A 114 12.03 17.21 -3.75
N THR A 115 10.79 16.80 -3.72
CA THR A 115 10.26 15.79 -4.66
C THR A 115 9.91 16.41 -6.01
N ALA A 116 9.43 17.65 -6.04
CA ALA A 116 9.13 18.38 -7.29
C ALA A 116 10.34 18.50 -8.19
N CYS A 117 11.55 18.71 -7.63
CA CYS A 117 12.81 18.81 -8.38
C CYS A 117 13.04 17.63 -9.34
N ARG A 118 12.61 16.40 -8.97
CA ARG A 118 12.90 15.19 -9.75
C ARG A 118 11.78 14.77 -10.71
N VAL A 119 10.59 15.39 -10.67
CA VAL A 119 9.42 14.91 -11.43
C VAL A 119 9.70 14.78 -12.92
N VAL A 120 10.29 15.81 -13.53
CA VAL A 120 10.65 15.79 -14.95
C VAL A 120 11.78 14.80 -15.24
N SER A 121 12.84 14.81 -14.44
CA SER A 121 13.99 13.90 -14.57
C SER A 121 13.58 12.43 -14.45
N ASP A 122 12.75 12.08 -13.45
CA ASP A 122 12.23 10.72 -13.25
C ASP A 122 11.36 10.28 -14.44
N SER A 123 10.50 11.19 -14.95
CA SER A 123 9.64 10.92 -16.10
C SER A 123 10.45 10.70 -17.39
N LEU A 124 11.51 11.46 -17.60
CA LEU A 124 12.41 11.27 -18.75
C LEU A 124 13.19 9.97 -18.68
N LEU A 125 13.66 9.56 -17.50
CA LEU A 125 14.29 8.25 -17.30
C LEU A 125 13.32 7.10 -17.58
N ARG A 126 12.07 7.20 -17.10
CA ARG A 126 11.00 6.22 -17.39
C ARG A 126 10.68 6.17 -18.89
N LYS A 127 10.56 7.31 -19.55
CA LYS A 127 10.30 7.41 -20.99
C LYS A 127 11.40 6.75 -21.82
N ARG A 128 12.66 6.81 -21.33
CA ARG A 128 13.82 6.16 -21.93
C ARG A 128 14.00 4.70 -21.53
N LEU A 129 13.09 4.17 -20.71
CA LEU A 129 13.16 2.83 -20.13
C LEU A 129 14.45 2.58 -19.30
N ALA A 130 15.10 3.64 -18.81
CA ALA A 130 16.29 3.57 -17.96
C ALA A 130 15.92 3.20 -16.51
N MET A 131 15.26 2.04 -16.33
CA MET A 131 14.79 1.57 -15.04
C MET A 131 15.92 1.23 -14.07
N ASP A 132 17.09 0.88 -14.59
CA ASP A 132 18.33 0.68 -13.85
C ASP A 132 18.75 1.94 -13.08
N ARG A 133 18.73 3.12 -13.74
CA ARG A 133 19.06 4.41 -13.14
C ARG A 133 18.06 4.80 -12.05
N ILE A 134 16.76 4.55 -12.27
CA ILE A 134 15.72 4.79 -11.29
C ILE A 134 15.94 3.92 -10.06
N SER A 135 16.19 2.62 -10.26
CA SER A 135 16.49 1.68 -9.16
C SER A 135 17.76 2.06 -8.41
N GLN A 136 18.81 2.50 -9.10
CA GLN A 136 20.03 2.99 -8.46
C GLN A 136 19.75 4.21 -7.57
N ALA A 137 18.99 5.21 -8.06
CA ALA A 137 18.62 6.37 -7.26
C ALA A 137 17.81 6.00 -6.01
N GLU A 138 16.90 5.02 -6.13
CA GLU A 138 16.14 4.48 -5.00
C GLU A 138 17.03 3.80 -3.96
N ILE A 139 17.97 2.94 -4.40
CA ILE A 139 18.93 2.27 -3.52
C ILE A 139 19.83 3.28 -2.80
N ILE A 140 20.39 4.26 -3.53
CA ILE A 140 21.23 5.32 -2.95
C ILE A 140 20.44 6.06 -1.85
N GLY A 141 19.18 6.43 -2.14
CA GLY A 141 18.31 7.05 -1.16
C GLY A 141 18.14 6.19 0.10
N ALA A 142 17.82 4.91 -0.06
CA ALA A 142 17.61 3.99 1.06
C ALA A 142 18.89 3.72 1.88
N VAL A 143 20.02 3.52 1.20
CA VAL A 143 21.33 3.27 1.83
C VAL A 143 21.78 4.47 2.67
N VAL A 144 21.50 5.70 2.25
CA VAL A 144 21.81 6.89 3.02
C VAL A 144 20.81 7.11 4.16
N THR A 145 19.51 6.87 3.89
CA THR A 145 18.46 7.08 4.89
C THR A 145 18.59 6.16 6.09
N LEU A 146 18.93 4.88 5.89
CA LEU A 146 19.03 3.90 6.97
C LEU A 146 20.00 4.33 8.08
N PRO A 147 21.30 4.58 7.83
CA PRO A 147 22.23 4.95 8.89
C PRO A 147 21.89 6.30 9.52
N VAL A 148 21.41 7.27 8.74
CA VAL A 148 20.99 8.57 9.28
C VAL A 148 19.83 8.41 10.24
N THR A 149 18.79 7.67 9.84
CA THR A 149 17.61 7.48 10.70
C THR A 149 17.95 6.67 11.95
N VAL A 150 18.77 5.63 11.83
CA VAL A 150 19.23 4.84 13.00
C VAL A 150 20.09 5.69 13.94
N ALA A 151 21.01 6.49 13.42
CA ALA A 151 21.82 7.40 14.24
C ALA A 151 20.94 8.42 14.99
N CYS A 152 19.96 9.01 14.32
CA CYS A 152 19.00 9.91 14.95
C CYS A 152 18.16 9.22 16.03
N ALA A 153 17.74 7.97 15.79
CA ALA A 153 16.98 7.18 16.76
C ALA A 153 17.82 6.88 18.01
N LEU A 154 19.06 6.44 17.82
CA LEU A 154 20.01 6.19 18.92
C LEU A 154 20.39 7.47 19.67
N GLY A 155 20.39 8.62 18.98
CA GLY A 155 20.57 9.94 19.57
C GLY A 155 19.37 10.45 20.37
N GLY A 156 18.26 9.70 20.44
CA GLY A 156 17.08 10.04 21.24
C GLY A 156 16.23 11.19 20.69
N LEU A 157 16.28 11.45 19.37
CA LEU A 157 15.55 12.56 18.75
C LEU A 157 14.02 12.32 18.67
N GLY A 158 13.52 11.17 19.12
CA GLY A 158 12.09 10.85 19.12
C GLY A 158 11.46 10.99 17.71
N VAL A 159 10.33 11.69 17.59
CA VAL A 159 9.64 11.90 16.32
C VAL A 159 10.50 12.54 15.22
N TRP A 160 11.48 13.38 15.59
CA TRP A 160 12.38 14.02 14.64
C TRP A 160 13.26 13.01 13.87
N THR A 161 13.49 11.82 14.44
CA THR A 161 14.10 10.70 13.71
C THR A 161 13.34 10.36 12.44
N LEU A 162 12.01 10.26 12.53
CA LEU A 162 11.13 9.94 11.39
C LEU A 162 11.08 11.12 10.42
N VAL A 163 11.05 12.36 10.93
CA VAL A 163 11.04 13.58 10.11
C VAL A 163 12.32 13.67 9.26
N ILE A 164 13.47 13.49 9.88
CA ILE A 164 14.77 13.54 9.18
C ILE A 164 14.86 12.42 8.14
N GLY A 165 14.48 11.20 8.49
CA GLY A 165 14.43 10.08 7.54
C GLY A 165 13.51 10.34 6.35
N TYR A 166 12.34 10.92 6.60
CA TYR A 166 11.36 11.29 5.58
C TYR A 166 11.83 12.39 4.63
N LEU A 167 12.75 13.26 5.06
CA LEU A 167 13.33 14.30 4.21
C LEU A 167 14.60 13.84 3.50
N VAL A 168 15.49 13.15 4.20
CA VAL A 168 16.80 12.71 3.66
C VAL A 168 16.61 11.74 2.50
N GLY A 169 15.74 10.76 2.64
CA GLY A 169 15.50 9.77 1.58
C GLY A 169 15.09 10.40 0.24
N PRO A 170 13.98 11.16 0.20
CA PRO A 170 13.58 11.89 -1.00
C PRO A 170 14.60 12.90 -1.50
N ALA A 171 15.32 13.61 -0.61
CA ALA A 171 16.35 14.57 -1.02
C ALA A 171 17.51 13.90 -1.78
N VAL A 172 18.05 12.82 -1.20
CA VAL A 172 19.15 12.06 -1.83
C VAL A 172 18.68 11.40 -3.12
N ARG A 173 17.49 10.80 -3.11
CA ARG A 173 16.90 10.20 -4.31
C ARG A 173 16.68 11.26 -5.40
N SER A 174 16.19 12.45 -5.06
CA SER A 174 15.99 13.54 -6.02
C SER A 174 17.32 14.01 -6.62
N ALA A 175 18.35 14.20 -5.79
CA ALA A 175 19.68 14.55 -6.24
C ALA A 175 20.26 13.49 -7.20
N ALA A 176 20.17 12.21 -6.84
CA ALA A 176 20.64 11.10 -7.67
C ALA A 176 19.85 11.02 -9.01
N THR A 177 18.53 11.15 -8.97
CA THR A 177 17.68 11.12 -10.17
C THR A 177 18.02 12.28 -11.12
N CYS A 178 18.21 13.48 -10.59
CA CYS A 178 18.63 14.65 -11.38
C CYS A 178 20.03 14.48 -11.97
N ALA A 179 20.96 13.87 -11.22
CA ALA A 179 22.31 13.59 -11.72
C ALA A 179 22.32 12.53 -12.84
N PHE A 180 21.42 11.56 -12.80
CA PHE A 180 21.32 10.52 -13.84
C PHE A 180 20.57 11.00 -15.09
N ALA A 181 19.75 12.03 -14.99
CA ALA A 181 18.99 12.56 -16.11
C ALA A 181 19.79 13.70 -16.79
N PRO A 182 20.06 13.64 -18.09
CA PRO A 182 20.78 14.70 -18.80
C PRO A 182 19.84 15.87 -19.13
N TRP A 183 19.16 16.40 -18.10
CA TRP A 183 18.24 17.53 -18.23
C TRP A 183 18.37 18.45 -17.02
N VAL A 184 18.48 19.75 -17.31
CA VAL A 184 18.54 20.80 -16.30
C VAL A 184 17.47 21.82 -16.65
N PRO A 185 16.64 22.24 -15.68
CA PRO A 185 15.59 23.23 -15.91
C PRO A 185 16.17 24.56 -16.34
N ALA A 186 15.59 25.16 -17.38
CA ALA A 186 15.84 26.52 -17.78
C ALA A 186 14.60 27.39 -17.53
N PHE A 187 14.78 28.69 -17.37
CA PHE A 187 13.66 29.59 -17.14
C PHE A 187 12.96 29.92 -18.47
N ARG A 188 12.26 28.93 -19.01
CA ARG A 188 11.52 29.05 -20.29
C ARG A 188 10.08 28.59 -20.03
N ILE A 189 9.14 29.53 -20.21
CA ILE A 189 7.71 29.25 -20.00
C ILE A 189 7.00 29.28 -21.36
N GLY A 190 6.10 28.34 -21.59
CA GLY A 190 5.26 28.19 -22.77
C GLY A 190 5.43 26.84 -23.44
N GLY A 191 4.78 26.65 -24.58
CA GLY A 191 4.71 25.44 -25.38
C GLY A 191 3.29 25.18 -25.84
N GLU A 192 3.10 24.69 -27.06
CA GLU A 192 1.79 24.49 -27.67
C GLU A 192 1.00 23.38 -26.95
N LYS A 193 1.71 22.34 -26.51
CA LYS A 193 1.09 21.14 -25.89
C LYS A 193 0.84 21.27 -24.39
N VAL A 194 1.32 22.34 -23.73
CA VAL A 194 1.20 22.51 -22.27
C VAL A 194 -0.24 22.42 -21.78
N LYS A 195 -1.20 23.01 -22.53
CA LYS A 195 -2.61 22.97 -22.19
C LYS A 195 -3.17 21.55 -22.21
N ASP A 196 -2.80 20.75 -23.18
CA ASP A 196 -3.23 19.34 -23.29
C ASP A 196 -2.59 18.47 -22.22
N VAL A 197 -1.30 18.72 -21.93
CA VAL A 197 -0.58 18.07 -20.83
C VAL A 197 -1.27 18.35 -19.50
N ILE A 198 -1.62 19.60 -19.20
CA ILE A 198 -2.33 19.96 -17.96
C ILE A 198 -3.72 19.31 -17.90
N ARG A 199 -4.47 19.33 -18.99
CA ARG A 199 -5.81 18.72 -19.05
C ARG A 199 -5.75 17.22 -18.77
N PHE A 200 -4.81 16.51 -19.38
CA PHE A 200 -4.59 15.08 -19.11
C PHE A 200 -4.17 14.83 -17.67
N SER A 201 -3.27 15.67 -17.15
CA SER A 201 -2.76 15.59 -15.78
C SER A 201 -3.86 15.74 -14.75
N LEU A 202 -4.75 16.73 -14.90
CA LEU A 202 -5.87 16.97 -13.99
C LEU A 202 -6.86 15.78 -13.97
N ALA A 203 -7.13 15.17 -15.12
CA ALA A 203 -7.98 13.98 -15.18
C ALA A 203 -7.35 12.79 -14.41
N THR A 204 -6.06 12.58 -14.59
CA THR A 204 -5.31 11.52 -13.88
C THR A 204 -5.23 11.80 -12.36
N LEU A 205 -5.03 13.07 -11.99
CA LEU A 205 -5.01 13.50 -10.60
C LEU A 205 -6.33 13.20 -9.89
N GLY A 206 -7.46 13.50 -10.53
CA GLY A 206 -8.79 13.28 -9.93
C GLY A 206 -8.99 11.85 -9.46
N ILE A 207 -8.66 10.88 -10.32
CA ILE A 207 -8.77 9.45 -10.00
C ILE A 207 -7.86 9.07 -8.83
N ARG A 208 -6.58 9.46 -8.91
CA ARG A 208 -5.60 9.14 -7.85
C ARG A 208 -5.97 9.78 -6.51
N PHE A 209 -6.45 11.03 -6.54
CA PHE A 209 -6.84 11.76 -5.35
C PHE A 209 -8.02 11.11 -4.63
N MET A 210 -9.04 10.66 -5.37
CA MET A 210 -10.18 9.94 -4.78
C MET A 210 -9.74 8.66 -4.05
N TRP A 211 -8.84 7.88 -4.65
CA TRP A 211 -8.29 6.67 -4.02
C TRP A 211 -7.50 7.00 -2.75
N SER A 212 -6.62 8.01 -2.84
CA SER A 212 -5.77 8.42 -1.72
C SER A 212 -6.57 8.98 -0.54
N MET A 213 -7.62 9.77 -0.81
CA MET A 213 -8.50 10.31 0.23
C MET A 213 -9.20 9.22 1.04
N ARG A 214 -9.64 8.16 0.38
CA ARG A 214 -10.24 7.01 1.06
C ARG A 214 -9.27 6.37 2.07
N GLU A 215 -8.02 6.18 1.68
CA GLU A 215 -7.00 5.55 2.55
C GLU A 215 -6.58 6.48 3.71
N ALA A 216 -6.52 7.77 3.44
CA ALA A 216 -6.19 8.77 4.44
C ALA A 216 -7.27 8.98 5.52
N ALA A 217 -8.51 8.61 5.23
CA ALA A 217 -9.63 8.88 6.13
C ALA A 217 -9.44 8.25 7.51
N ASN A 218 -8.97 7.01 7.60
CA ASN A 218 -8.88 6.28 8.86
C ASN A 218 -7.95 6.94 9.90
N PRO A 219 -6.65 7.23 9.59
CA PRO A 219 -5.79 7.92 10.56
C PRO A 219 -6.29 9.32 10.90
N LEU A 220 -6.88 10.06 9.94
CA LEU A 220 -7.46 11.39 10.22
C LEU A 220 -8.67 11.32 11.14
N VAL A 221 -9.58 10.37 10.92
CA VAL A 221 -10.76 10.16 11.76
C VAL A 221 -10.33 9.78 13.18
N LEU A 222 -9.41 8.83 13.34
CA LEU A 222 -8.88 8.45 14.65
C LEU A 222 -8.20 9.63 15.34
N GLY A 223 -7.33 10.34 14.65
CA GLY A 223 -6.66 11.51 15.20
C GLY A 223 -7.62 12.58 15.68
N LYS A 224 -8.69 12.85 14.91
CA LYS A 224 -9.70 13.85 15.26
C LYS A 224 -10.58 13.42 16.43
N ILE A 225 -11.05 12.17 16.44
CA ILE A 225 -12.02 11.70 17.46
C ILE A 225 -11.32 11.42 18.78
N THR A 226 -10.12 10.81 18.75
CA THR A 226 -9.42 10.42 19.97
C THR A 226 -8.52 11.53 20.55
N GLY A 227 -8.01 12.44 19.69
CA GLY A 227 -7.02 13.43 20.09
C GLY A 227 -5.68 12.83 20.52
N GLN A 228 -5.46 11.52 20.29
CA GLN A 228 -4.31 10.78 20.78
C GLN A 228 -3.47 10.24 19.64
N ALA A 229 -2.31 10.84 19.42
CA ALA A 229 -1.36 10.38 18.41
C ALA A 229 -0.94 8.90 18.61
N ALA A 230 -0.84 8.43 19.86
CA ALA A 230 -0.48 7.05 20.15
C ALA A 230 -1.45 6.03 19.53
N ILE A 231 -2.77 6.29 19.60
CA ILE A 231 -3.79 5.42 19.01
C ILE A 231 -3.67 5.41 17.48
N VAL A 232 -3.39 6.56 16.87
CA VAL A 232 -3.14 6.64 15.42
C VAL A 232 -1.91 5.85 15.04
N GLY A 233 -0.82 5.94 15.84
CA GLY A 233 0.41 5.18 15.61
C GLY A 233 0.21 3.68 15.72
N LEU A 234 -0.51 3.22 16.74
CA LEU A 234 -0.86 1.81 16.90
C LEU A 234 -1.69 1.30 15.71
N TYR A 235 -2.68 2.09 15.28
CA TYR A 235 -3.53 1.75 14.13
C TYR A 235 -2.72 1.69 12.83
N THR A 236 -1.91 2.70 12.53
CA THR A 236 -1.14 2.75 11.27
C THR A 236 -0.11 1.64 11.19
N MET A 237 0.58 1.33 12.29
CA MET A 237 1.51 0.20 12.34
C MET A 237 0.77 -1.13 12.18
N ALA A 238 -0.40 -1.26 12.81
CA ALA A 238 -1.24 -2.45 12.66
C ALA A 238 -1.73 -2.61 11.21
N ASP A 239 -2.14 -1.52 10.57
CA ASP A 239 -2.58 -1.49 9.17
C ASP A 239 -1.45 -1.89 8.21
N ASP A 240 -0.24 -1.34 8.40
CA ASP A 240 0.94 -1.66 7.60
C ASP A 240 1.30 -3.15 7.70
N VAL A 241 1.30 -3.72 8.91
CA VAL A 241 1.63 -5.13 9.13
C VAL A 241 0.55 -6.06 8.56
N ALA A 242 -0.73 -5.77 8.83
CA ALA A 242 -1.85 -6.61 8.40
C ALA A 242 -2.02 -6.67 6.88
N HIS A 243 -1.70 -5.58 6.18
CA HIS A 243 -1.83 -5.50 4.72
C HIS A 243 -0.60 -6.03 3.95
N LEU A 244 0.50 -6.41 4.63
CA LEU A 244 1.70 -6.91 3.96
C LEU A 244 1.44 -8.01 2.91
N PRO A 245 0.64 -9.06 3.18
CA PRO A 245 0.40 -10.10 2.17
C PRO A 245 -0.26 -9.56 0.91
N GLY A 246 -1.35 -8.81 1.07
CA GLY A 246 -2.09 -8.22 -0.05
C GLY A 246 -1.24 -7.24 -0.86
N MET A 247 -0.53 -6.34 -0.20
CA MET A 247 0.32 -5.34 -0.85
C MET A 247 1.46 -5.94 -1.69
N LYS A 248 1.96 -7.11 -1.33
CA LYS A 248 3.06 -7.76 -2.06
C LYS A 248 2.57 -8.69 -3.16
N ILE A 249 1.46 -9.37 -2.95
CA ILE A 249 0.98 -10.45 -3.82
C ILE A 249 0.00 -9.93 -4.87
N SER A 250 -0.99 -9.11 -4.47
CA SER A 250 -2.03 -8.64 -5.39
C SER A 250 -1.50 -7.87 -6.61
N PRO A 251 -0.49 -6.96 -6.49
CA PRO A 251 0.05 -6.27 -7.66
C PRO A 251 0.72 -7.22 -8.67
N VAL A 252 1.37 -8.28 -8.19
CA VAL A 252 2.02 -9.28 -9.06
C VAL A 252 0.98 -10.06 -9.83
N ILE A 253 -0.08 -10.52 -9.15
CA ILE A 253 -1.16 -11.25 -9.79
C ILE A 253 -1.90 -10.34 -10.78
N ASN A 254 -2.24 -9.12 -10.40
CA ASN A 254 -2.94 -8.17 -11.26
C ASN A 254 -2.13 -7.80 -12.51
N MET A 255 -0.81 -7.67 -12.40
CA MET A 255 0.07 -7.40 -13.53
C MET A 255 0.02 -8.52 -14.59
N LEU A 256 -0.16 -9.75 -14.14
CA LEU A 256 -0.23 -10.93 -15.03
C LEU A 256 -1.64 -11.14 -15.60
N THR A 257 -2.67 -10.88 -14.81
CA THR A 257 -4.04 -11.25 -15.14
C THR A 257 -4.83 -10.14 -15.85
N SER A 258 -4.57 -8.86 -15.56
CA SER A 258 -5.28 -7.75 -16.18
C SER A 258 -5.15 -7.72 -17.71
N PRO A 259 -3.98 -7.91 -18.34
CA PRO A 259 -3.86 -7.99 -19.79
C PRO A 259 -4.61 -9.19 -20.38
N VAL A 260 -4.55 -10.35 -19.72
CA VAL A 260 -5.25 -11.56 -20.14
C VAL A 260 -6.76 -11.35 -20.11
N MET A 261 -7.29 -10.72 -19.06
CA MET A 261 -8.73 -10.40 -18.98
C MET A 261 -9.16 -9.42 -20.08
N ALA A 262 -8.32 -8.45 -20.41
CA ALA A 262 -8.60 -7.51 -21.50
C ALA A 262 -8.61 -8.20 -22.87
N GLU A 263 -7.73 -9.17 -23.11
CA GLU A 263 -7.68 -9.96 -24.33
C GLU A 263 -8.91 -10.88 -24.48
N LEU A 264 -9.41 -11.40 -23.35
CA LEU A 264 -10.56 -12.31 -23.31
C LEU A 264 -11.92 -11.59 -23.27
N GLN A 265 -11.98 -10.26 -23.42
CA GLN A 265 -13.19 -9.45 -23.26
C GLN A 265 -14.40 -9.92 -24.10
N ASP A 266 -14.17 -10.51 -25.28
CA ASP A 266 -15.21 -10.96 -26.20
C ASP A 266 -15.62 -12.42 -25.95
N ASN A 267 -14.86 -13.18 -25.16
CA ASN A 267 -15.16 -14.57 -24.80
C ASN A 267 -15.53 -14.70 -23.33
N ILE A 268 -16.82 -14.57 -23.02
CA ILE A 268 -17.34 -14.56 -21.63
C ILE A 268 -16.95 -15.84 -20.87
N THR A 269 -16.94 -16.99 -21.52
CA THR A 269 -16.61 -18.26 -20.87
C THR A 269 -15.14 -18.30 -20.44
N ALA A 270 -14.23 -17.92 -21.33
CA ALA A 270 -12.81 -17.84 -21.02
C ALA A 270 -12.50 -16.73 -20.00
N LEU A 271 -13.18 -15.57 -20.11
CA LEU A 271 -13.04 -14.49 -19.14
C LEU A 271 -13.50 -14.91 -17.74
N ARG A 272 -14.62 -15.64 -17.64
CA ARG A 272 -15.13 -16.18 -16.37
C ARG A 272 -14.16 -17.18 -15.74
N GLU A 273 -13.58 -18.06 -16.53
CA GLU A 273 -12.59 -19.04 -16.05
C GLU A 273 -11.32 -18.33 -15.55
N ALA A 274 -10.80 -17.37 -16.32
CA ALA A 274 -9.66 -16.55 -15.93
C ALA A 274 -9.93 -15.78 -14.63
N PHE A 275 -11.13 -15.22 -14.46
CA PHE A 275 -11.57 -14.56 -13.24
C PHE A 275 -11.54 -15.51 -12.04
N TYR A 276 -12.20 -16.67 -12.12
CA TYR A 276 -12.23 -17.62 -11.00
C TYR A 276 -10.83 -18.14 -10.66
N ARG A 277 -10.01 -18.42 -11.65
CA ARG A 277 -8.61 -18.83 -11.45
C ARG A 277 -7.82 -17.75 -10.70
N THR A 278 -7.98 -16.49 -11.12
CA THR A 278 -7.28 -15.35 -10.46
C THR A 278 -7.72 -15.16 -9.03
N VAL A 279 -9.04 -15.17 -8.77
CA VAL A 279 -9.59 -15.05 -7.41
C VAL A 279 -9.10 -16.21 -6.54
N ARG A 280 -9.14 -17.43 -7.06
CA ARG A 280 -8.69 -18.63 -6.35
C ARG A 280 -7.21 -18.56 -5.99
N LEU A 281 -6.32 -18.22 -6.94
CA LEU A 281 -4.88 -18.09 -6.70
C LEU A 281 -4.56 -16.98 -5.71
N THR A 282 -5.23 -15.83 -5.82
CA THR A 282 -5.06 -14.70 -4.88
C THR A 282 -5.46 -15.13 -3.47
N ALA A 283 -6.66 -15.70 -3.33
CA ALA A 283 -7.18 -16.13 -2.05
C ALA A 283 -6.33 -17.24 -1.42
N ALA A 284 -5.85 -18.20 -2.22
CA ALA A 284 -5.03 -19.31 -1.74
C ALA A 284 -3.72 -18.87 -1.08
N ILE A 285 -3.22 -17.70 -1.43
CA ILE A 285 -1.99 -17.16 -0.83
C ILE A 285 -2.34 -16.17 0.27
N VAL A 286 -3.24 -15.21 -0.01
CA VAL A 286 -3.47 -14.10 0.92
C VAL A 286 -4.32 -14.51 2.11
N ALA A 287 -5.34 -15.38 1.95
CA ALA A 287 -6.22 -15.77 3.05
C ALA A 287 -5.46 -16.49 4.18
N PRO A 288 -4.66 -17.55 3.93
CA PRO A 288 -3.91 -18.20 5.00
C PRO A 288 -2.83 -17.29 5.62
N MET A 289 -2.17 -16.44 4.81
CA MET A 289 -1.18 -15.51 5.35
C MET A 289 -1.82 -14.47 6.28
N SER A 290 -2.97 -13.89 5.87
CA SER A 290 -3.69 -12.93 6.71
C SER A 290 -4.25 -13.57 7.97
N ALA A 291 -4.83 -14.77 7.87
CA ALA A 291 -5.27 -15.54 9.03
C ALA A 291 -4.09 -15.90 9.96
N GLY A 292 -2.96 -16.31 9.38
CA GLY A 292 -1.73 -16.57 10.12
C GLY A 292 -1.25 -15.35 10.90
N ILE A 293 -1.16 -14.18 10.26
CA ILE A 293 -0.79 -12.91 10.92
C ILE A 293 -1.76 -12.60 12.06
N ALA A 294 -3.07 -12.79 11.85
CA ALA A 294 -4.07 -12.55 12.89
C ALA A 294 -3.87 -13.42 14.14
N LEU A 295 -3.50 -14.70 13.93
CA LEU A 295 -3.34 -15.69 15.01
C LEU A 295 -2.05 -15.53 15.80
N VAL A 296 -0.98 -15.07 15.14
CA VAL A 296 0.34 -14.90 15.76
C VAL A 296 0.65 -13.44 16.08
N ALA A 297 -0.34 -12.53 16.02
CA ALA A 297 -0.16 -11.10 16.15
C ALA A 297 0.60 -10.69 17.43
N ASP A 298 0.32 -11.32 18.56
CA ASP A 298 0.99 -11.03 19.84
C ASP A 298 2.49 -11.34 19.77
N ASP A 299 2.84 -12.55 19.33
CA ASP A 299 4.24 -12.95 19.18
C ASP A 299 4.97 -12.15 18.11
N LEU A 300 4.27 -11.89 17.00
CA LEU A 300 4.79 -11.09 15.91
C LEU A 300 5.13 -9.66 16.35
N VAL A 301 4.25 -9.02 17.11
CA VAL A 301 4.50 -7.68 17.67
C VAL A 301 5.67 -7.70 18.64
N LEU A 302 5.71 -8.65 19.56
CA LEU A 302 6.80 -8.77 20.55
C LEU A 302 8.15 -8.99 19.88
N VAL A 303 8.19 -9.87 18.88
CA VAL A 303 9.42 -10.24 18.17
C VAL A 303 9.89 -9.11 17.24
N LEU A 304 9.00 -8.49 16.48
CA LEU A 304 9.38 -7.48 15.48
C LEU A 304 9.49 -6.08 16.08
N LEU A 305 8.49 -5.64 16.83
CA LEU A 305 8.34 -4.24 17.26
C LEU A 305 8.72 -4.04 18.75
N GLY A 306 8.55 -5.07 19.57
CA GLY A 306 8.82 -5.03 21.00
C GLY A 306 7.59 -4.68 21.85
N PRO A 307 7.72 -4.77 23.22
CA PRO A 307 6.59 -4.72 24.14
C PRO A 307 5.82 -3.39 24.14
N LYS A 308 6.45 -2.27 23.76
CA LYS A 308 5.77 -0.97 23.62
C LYS A 308 4.60 -1.00 22.62
N TRP A 309 4.62 -1.95 21.68
CA TRP A 309 3.65 -2.10 20.61
C TRP A 309 2.59 -3.17 20.89
N SER A 310 2.63 -3.84 22.06
CA SER A 310 1.65 -4.89 22.41
C SER A 310 0.18 -4.46 22.19
N PRO A 311 -0.24 -3.21 22.45
CA PRO A 311 -1.61 -2.77 22.17
C PRO A 311 -1.99 -2.76 20.69
N ALA A 312 -1.01 -2.90 19.74
CA ALA A 312 -1.30 -3.02 18.32
C ALA A 312 -1.72 -4.45 17.91
N ALA A 313 -1.38 -5.48 18.68
CA ALA A 313 -1.67 -6.87 18.34
C ALA A 313 -3.16 -7.15 18.08
N PRO A 314 -4.11 -6.76 18.93
CA PRO A 314 -5.53 -6.95 18.65
C PRO A 314 -6.02 -6.18 17.42
N LEU A 315 -5.42 -5.02 17.12
CA LEU A 315 -5.74 -4.26 15.90
C LEU A 315 -5.22 -4.98 14.66
N ILE A 316 -4.00 -5.55 14.72
CA ILE A 316 -3.43 -6.39 13.65
C ILE A 316 -4.36 -7.57 13.35
N SER A 317 -4.82 -8.28 14.38
CA SER A 317 -5.74 -9.41 14.21
C SER A 317 -7.03 -9.01 13.51
N LEU A 318 -7.67 -7.92 13.93
CA LEU A 318 -8.91 -7.43 13.32
C LEU A 318 -8.70 -6.95 11.86
N ILE A 319 -7.63 -6.20 11.59
CA ILE A 319 -7.34 -5.68 10.24
C ILE A 319 -6.95 -6.81 9.30
N SER A 320 -6.24 -7.83 9.77
CA SER A 320 -5.81 -8.96 8.93
C SER A 320 -6.97 -9.74 8.32
N LEU A 321 -8.10 -9.87 9.05
CA LEU A 321 -9.31 -10.47 8.51
C LEU A 321 -9.91 -9.65 7.36
N TYR A 322 -9.92 -8.33 7.52
CA TYR A 322 -10.33 -7.41 6.45
C TYR A 322 -9.36 -7.41 5.26
N ALA A 323 -8.05 -7.47 5.53
CA ALA A 323 -7.02 -7.47 4.51
C ALA A 323 -7.12 -8.65 3.54
N ALA A 324 -7.55 -9.83 4.03
CA ALA A 324 -7.81 -11.00 3.20
C ALA A 324 -8.92 -10.74 2.17
N VAL A 325 -10.00 -10.09 2.59
CA VAL A 325 -11.13 -9.72 1.71
C VAL A 325 -10.70 -8.67 0.69
N ARG A 326 -9.96 -7.65 1.15
CA ARG A 326 -9.45 -6.56 0.29
C ARG A 326 -8.51 -7.05 -0.82
N ALA A 327 -7.77 -8.12 -0.61
CA ALA A 327 -6.85 -8.64 -1.62
C ALA A 327 -7.55 -9.10 -2.91
N ILE A 328 -8.81 -9.53 -2.81
CA ILE A 328 -9.62 -9.98 -3.94
C ILE A 328 -10.26 -8.78 -4.68
N ASP A 329 -10.42 -7.65 -3.99
CA ASP A 329 -11.04 -6.44 -4.56
C ASP A 329 -10.37 -5.97 -5.87
N GLY A 330 -9.06 -6.12 -6.00
CA GLY A 330 -8.33 -5.73 -7.20
C GLY A 330 -8.70 -6.50 -8.48
N VAL A 331 -9.30 -7.69 -8.34
CA VAL A 331 -9.67 -8.56 -9.47
C VAL A 331 -11.02 -8.17 -10.05
N LEU A 332 -11.99 -7.79 -9.20
CA LEU A 332 -13.37 -7.46 -9.61
C LEU A 332 -13.45 -6.27 -10.58
N PRO A 333 -12.78 -5.12 -10.34
CA PRO A 333 -12.78 -4.02 -11.29
C PRO A 333 -12.18 -4.38 -12.65
N SER A 334 -11.20 -5.29 -12.72
CA SER A 334 -10.58 -5.70 -13.97
C SER A 334 -11.58 -6.35 -14.91
N VAL A 335 -12.53 -7.15 -14.40
CA VAL A 335 -13.64 -7.72 -15.17
C VAL A 335 -14.56 -6.62 -15.70
N LEU A 336 -14.95 -5.68 -14.83
CA LEU A 336 -15.86 -4.59 -15.20
C LEU A 336 -15.22 -3.63 -16.22
N PHE A 337 -13.91 -3.40 -16.14
CA PHE A 337 -13.17 -2.67 -17.17
C PHE A 337 -13.18 -3.42 -18.51
N ALA A 338 -12.90 -4.75 -18.51
CA ALA A 338 -12.96 -5.57 -19.71
C ALA A 338 -14.38 -5.57 -20.35
N ARG A 339 -15.44 -5.43 -19.54
CA ARG A 339 -16.85 -5.35 -19.96
C ARG A 339 -17.35 -3.93 -20.21
N ARG A 340 -16.46 -2.92 -20.21
CA ARG A 340 -16.77 -1.49 -20.46
C ARG A 340 -17.84 -0.92 -19.53
N ARG A 341 -17.77 -1.30 -18.23
CA ARG A 341 -18.67 -0.83 -17.16
C ARG A 341 -18.05 0.29 -16.34
N GLU A 342 -17.29 1.20 -16.97
CA GLU A 342 -16.56 2.30 -16.30
C GLU A 342 -17.50 3.23 -15.54
N ARG A 343 -18.72 3.46 -16.06
CA ARG A 343 -19.71 4.30 -15.39
C ARG A 343 -20.14 3.70 -14.05
N PHE A 344 -20.29 2.38 -13.97
CA PHE A 344 -20.60 1.70 -12.72
C PHE A 344 -19.42 1.81 -11.74
N LEU A 345 -18.19 1.58 -12.19
CA LEU A 345 -17.00 1.73 -11.36
C LEU A 345 -16.83 3.14 -10.82
N PHE A 346 -17.16 4.16 -11.59
CA PHE A 346 -17.15 5.55 -11.11
C PHE A 346 -18.12 5.75 -9.93
N TRP A 347 -19.35 5.29 -10.04
CA TRP A 347 -20.31 5.39 -8.93
C TRP A 347 -19.90 4.53 -7.73
N TYR A 348 -19.35 3.33 -7.97
CA TYR A 348 -18.78 2.49 -6.93
C TYR A 348 -17.68 3.21 -6.14
N CYS A 349 -16.74 3.84 -6.82
CA CYS A 349 -15.69 4.64 -6.18
C CYS A 349 -16.25 5.82 -5.37
N LEU A 350 -17.30 6.47 -5.89
CA LEU A 350 -17.96 7.57 -5.19
C LEU A 350 -18.67 7.10 -3.91
N VAL A 351 -19.35 5.95 -3.98
CA VAL A 351 -19.96 5.33 -2.79
C VAL A 351 -18.89 4.99 -1.76
N LEU A 352 -17.77 4.39 -2.15
CA LEU A 352 -16.66 4.10 -1.25
C LEU A 352 -16.09 5.38 -0.61
N LEU A 353 -15.97 6.45 -1.37
CA LEU A 353 -15.43 7.72 -0.88
C LEU A 353 -16.29 8.34 0.22
N VAL A 354 -17.58 8.09 0.24
CA VAL A 354 -18.52 8.61 1.26
C VAL A 354 -18.78 7.59 2.37
N ALA A 355 -19.04 6.33 1.99
CA ALA A 355 -19.42 5.28 2.94
C ALA A 355 -18.26 4.88 3.87
N MET A 356 -17.03 4.83 3.35
CA MET A 356 -15.89 4.40 4.15
C MET A 356 -15.53 5.40 5.26
N PRO A 357 -15.35 6.71 5.00
CA PRO A 357 -15.15 7.68 6.06
C PRO A 357 -16.32 7.76 7.03
N GLY A 358 -17.57 7.66 6.54
CA GLY A 358 -18.76 7.63 7.38
C GLY A 358 -18.75 6.46 8.35
N ALA A 359 -18.47 5.26 7.88
CA ALA A 359 -18.34 4.07 8.72
C ALA A 359 -17.18 4.20 9.71
N ALA A 360 -16.03 4.75 9.27
CA ALA A 360 -14.89 5.00 10.13
C ALA A 360 -15.25 5.97 11.29
N VAL A 361 -15.97 7.06 11.01
CA VAL A 361 -16.43 8.01 12.02
C VAL A 361 -17.38 7.34 13.03
N LEU A 362 -18.41 6.65 12.54
CA LEU A 362 -19.37 5.96 13.40
C LEU A 362 -18.70 4.93 14.31
N GLY A 363 -17.81 4.11 13.73
CA GLY A 363 -17.07 3.11 14.48
C GLY A 363 -16.09 3.70 15.49
N ALA A 364 -15.38 4.78 15.12
CA ALA A 364 -14.45 5.46 16.02
C ALA A 364 -15.16 6.13 17.21
N ILE A 365 -16.36 6.69 17.00
CA ILE A 365 -17.18 7.24 18.07
C ILE A 365 -17.66 6.11 19.01
N TRP A 366 -18.03 4.95 18.47
CA TRP A 366 -18.56 3.84 19.25
C TRP A 366 -17.49 3.18 20.15
N ASN A 367 -16.31 2.86 19.60
CA ASN A 367 -15.27 2.13 20.35
C ASN A 367 -13.82 2.45 19.84
N GLY A 368 -13.53 3.68 19.51
CA GLY A 368 -12.17 4.08 19.10
C GLY A 368 -11.64 3.27 17.89
N ALA A 369 -10.38 2.84 17.95
CA ALA A 369 -9.74 2.13 16.85
C ALA A 369 -10.36 0.75 16.53
N PRO A 370 -10.67 -0.13 17.49
CA PRO A 370 -11.39 -1.38 17.21
C PRO A 370 -12.74 -1.14 16.53
N GLY A 371 -13.54 -0.19 17.04
CA GLY A 371 -14.83 0.16 16.47
C GLY A 371 -14.71 0.67 15.04
N LEU A 372 -13.74 1.53 14.75
CA LEU A 372 -13.44 1.98 13.40
C LEU A 372 -13.21 0.78 12.47
N ILE A 373 -12.31 -0.15 12.85
CA ILE A 373 -11.98 -1.32 12.03
C ILE A 373 -13.23 -2.16 11.77
N MET A 374 -14.05 -2.42 12.79
CA MET A 374 -15.25 -3.24 12.64
C MET A 374 -16.29 -2.63 11.70
N PHE A 375 -16.62 -1.34 11.89
CA PHE A 375 -17.60 -0.65 11.05
C PHE A 375 -17.09 -0.45 9.62
N TYR A 376 -15.81 -0.11 9.48
CA TYR A 376 -15.15 0.01 8.18
C TYR A 376 -15.18 -1.33 7.43
N THR A 377 -14.85 -2.42 8.09
CA THR A 377 -14.88 -3.79 7.52
C THR A 377 -16.30 -4.17 7.10
N ALA A 378 -17.30 -3.94 7.94
CA ALA A 378 -18.70 -4.26 7.64
C ALA A 378 -19.21 -3.46 6.41
N ALA A 379 -18.95 -2.16 6.38
CA ALA A 379 -19.31 -1.30 5.25
C ALA A 379 -18.60 -1.73 3.97
N TYR A 380 -17.30 -2.03 4.06
CA TYR A 380 -16.52 -2.49 2.92
C TYR A 380 -17.03 -3.82 2.36
N CYS A 381 -17.28 -4.81 3.21
CA CYS A 381 -17.85 -6.09 2.79
C CYS A 381 -19.21 -5.91 2.11
N THR A 382 -20.06 -5.02 2.62
CA THR A 382 -21.36 -4.71 2.02
C THR A 382 -21.21 -4.15 0.61
N VAL A 383 -20.35 -3.15 0.44
CA VAL A 383 -20.11 -2.53 -0.86
C VAL A 383 -19.40 -3.49 -1.82
N MET A 384 -18.51 -4.34 -1.30
CA MET A 384 -17.81 -5.36 -2.09
C MET A 384 -18.76 -6.46 -2.60
N ILE A 385 -19.74 -6.88 -1.79
CA ILE A 385 -20.78 -7.83 -2.24
C ILE A 385 -21.55 -7.26 -3.44
N TYR A 386 -21.85 -5.96 -3.42
CA TYR A 386 -22.50 -5.30 -4.54
C TYR A 386 -21.62 -5.27 -5.80
N LEU A 387 -20.33 -4.95 -5.66
CA LEU A 387 -19.34 -5.02 -6.74
C LEU A 387 -19.24 -6.44 -7.32
N ALA A 388 -19.13 -7.43 -6.43
CA ALA A 388 -19.06 -8.84 -6.84
C ALA A 388 -20.31 -9.30 -7.58
N LYS A 389 -21.51 -8.89 -7.13
CA LYS A 389 -22.77 -9.17 -7.82
C LYS A 389 -22.75 -8.66 -9.26
N GLU A 390 -22.32 -7.41 -9.47
CA GLU A 390 -22.25 -6.82 -10.80
C GLU A 390 -21.23 -7.53 -11.69
N ALA A 391 -20.02 -7.80 -11.18
CA ALA A 391 -18.99 -8.53 -11.91
C ALA A 391 -19.44 -9.95 -12.30
N LEU A 392 -20.08 -10.68 -11.38
CA LEU A 392 -20.61 -12.02 -11.64
C LEU A 392 -21.77 -11.99 -12.66
N THR A 393 -22.60 -10.96 -12.64
CA THR A 393 -23.68 -10.78 -13.63
C THR A 393 -23.10 -10.61 -15.03
N GLU A 394 -22.05 -9.79 -15.19
CA GLU A 394 -21.35 -9.61 -16.47
C GLU A 394 -20.69 -10.90 -16.98
N LEU A 395 -20.22 -11.74 -16.05
CA LEU A 395 -19.63 -13.04 -16.37
C LEU A 395 -20.67 -14.16 -16.59
N LYS A 396 -21.96 -13.86 -16.45
CA LYS A 396 -23.03 -14.87 -16.41
C LYS A 396 -22.74 -15.99 -15.41
N GLY A 397 -22.13 -15.64 -14.27
CA GLY A 397 -21.79 -16.50 -13.15
C GLY A 397 -22.68 -16.22 -11.95
N GLY A 398 -22.48 -16.96 -10.84
CA GLY A 398 -23.23 -16.78 -9.60
C GLY A 398 -22.37 -16.90 -8.36
N PHE A 399 -22.90 -16.39 -7.23
CA PHE A 399 -22.25 -16.52 -5.92
C PHE A 399 -22.01 -17.97 -5.51
N ALA A 400 -22.90 -18.89 -5.87
CA ALA A 400 -22.75 -20.32 -5.57
C ALA A 400 -21.51 -20.91 -6.27
N GLU A 401 -21.23 -20.47 -7.49
CA GLU A 401 -20.05 -20.90 -8.24
C GLU A 401 -18.77 -20.32 -7.61
N LEU A 402 -18.80 -19.02 -7.29
CA LEU A 402 -17.70 -18.37 -6.57
C LEU A 402 -17.42 -19.06 -5.23
N TRP A 403 -18.45 -19.36 -4.45
CA TRP A 403 -18.33 -20.09 -3.18
C TRP A 403 -17.69 -21.46 -3.39
N ARG A 404 -18.14 -22.22 -4.39
CA ARG A 404 -17.57 -23.53 -4.73
C ARG A 404 -16.08 -23.49 -5.07
N GLN A 405 -15.62 -22.34 -5.64
CA GLN A 405 -14.18 -22.13 -5.91
C GLN A 405 -13.42 -21.76 -4.64
N MET A 406 -14.06 -21.07 -3.71
CA MET A 406 -13.41 -20.53 -2.52
C MET A 406 -13.42 -21.46 -1.32
N TRP A 407 -14.45 -22.34 -1.19
CA TRP A 407 -14.64 -23.16 0.01
C TRP A 407 -13.43 -24.06 0.35
N PRO A 408 -12.67 -24.66 -0.62
CA PRO A 408 -11.52 -25.50 -0.27
C PRO A 408 -10.41 -24.67 0.40
N ILE A 409 -10.22 -23.44 -0.07
CA ILE A 409 -9.21 -22.51 0.45
C ILE A 409 -9.63 -22.03 1.84
N LEU A 410 -10.88 -21.61 1.99
CA LEU A 410 -11.42 -21.17 3.27
C LEU A 410 -11.44 -22.30 4.30
N GLY A 411 -11.85 -23.52 3.89
CA GLY A 411 -11.81 -24.71 4.74
C GLY A 411 -10.40 -25.06 5.19
N ALA A 412 -9.42 -25.04 4.30
CA ALA A 412 -8.02 -25.26 4.63
C ALA A 412 -7.48 -24.14 5.56
N THR A 413 -7.88 -22.90 5.34
CA THR A 413 -7.50 -21.76 6.20
C THR A 413 -8.09 -21.89 7.59
N VAL A 414 -9.36 -22.31 7.72
CA VAL A 414 -10.01 -22.56 9.01
C VAL A 414 -9.36 -23.74 9.73
N ALA A 415 -9.06 -24.83 9.03
CA ALA A 415 -8.36 -25.98 9.60
C ALA A 415 -6.95 -25.57 10.10
N MET A 416 -6.22 -24.80 9.29
CA MET A 416 -4.94 -24.20 9.70
C MET A 416 -5.11 -23.36 10.97
N ALA A 417 -6.11 -22.49 10.99
CA ALA A 417 -6.37 -21.62 12.15
C ALA A 417 -6.67 -22.43 13.42
N ALA A 418 -7.50 -23.46 13.32
CA ALA A 418 -7.82 -24.34 14.45
C ALA A 418 -6.56 -25.06 14.99
N VAL A 419 -5.73 -25.62 14.10
CA VAL A 419 -4.49 -26.31 14.53
C VAL A 419 -3.50 -25.32 15.15
N VAL A 420 -3.34 -24.14 14.60
CA VAL A 420 -2.45 -23.10 15.15
C VAL A 420 -2.93 -22.67 16.54
N LEU A 421 -4.24 -22.43 16.75
CA LEU A 421 -4.80 -22.09 18.06
C LEU A 421 -4.60 -23.21 19.07
N LEU A 422 -4.90 -24.45 18.70
CA LEU A 422 -4.69 -25.62 19.58
C LEU A 422 -3.20 -25.77 19.93
N SER A 423 -2.31 -25.63 18.95
CA SER A 423 -0.88 -25.71 19.19
C SER A 423 -0.39 -24.59 20.13
N ARG A 424 -0.96 -23.39 19.99
CA ARG A 424 -0.62 -22.23 20.84
C ARG A 424 -1.04 -22.49 22.31
N GLU A 425 -2.26 -22.96 22.53
CA GLU A 425 -2.79 -23.11 23.88
C GLU A 425 -2.28 -24.37 24.61
N PHE A 426 -2.19 -25.50 23.91
CA PHE A 426 -1.94 -26.80 24.57
C PHE A 426 -0.49 -27.27 24.49
N VAL A 427 0.29 -26.79 23.53
CA VAL A 427 1.65 -27.31 23.29
C VAL A 427 2.72 -26.26 23.52
N LEU A 428 2.58 -25.06 22.96
CA LEU A 428 3.65 -24.08 22.93
C LEU A 428 3.60 -23.08 24.09
N ALA A 429 2.48 -22.94 24.76
CA ALA A 429 2.34 -22.04 25.92
C ALA A 429 3.23 -22.49 27.11
N GLU A 430 3.36 -23.80 27.30
CA GLU A 430 4.14 -24.37 28.40
C GLU A 430 5.58 -24.76 28.03
N LEU A 431 5.85 -25.02 26.73
CA LEU A 431 7.12 -25.58 26.27
C LEU A 431 8.12 -24.58 25.75
N VAL A 432 7.67 -23.38 25.33
CA VAL A 432 8.52 -22.41 24.63
C VAL A 432 8.36 -20.98 25.17
N ASP A 433 9.29 -20.57 26.01
CA ASP A 433 9.32 -19.21 26.57
C ASP A 433 9.80 -18.14 25.58
N LEU A 434 10.52 -18.52 24.51
CA LEU A 434 11.07 -17.58 23.55
C LEU A 434 10.06 -17.25 22.43
N PRO A 435 9.55 -15.99 22.36
CA PRO A 435 8.54 -15.60 21.38
C PRO A 435 8.97 -15.83 19.92
N LEU A 436 10.27 -15.70 19.62
CA LEU A 436 10.82 -15.95 18.28
C LEU A 436 10.66 -17.42 17.86
N ILE A 437 10.99 -18.35 18.73
CA ILE A 437 10.87 -19.78 18.45
C ILE A 437 9.39 -20.17 18.35
N ARG A 438 8.55 -19.64 19.23
CA ARG A 438 7.10 -19.86 19.21
C ARG A 438 6.49 -19.34 17.91
N LEU A 439 6.84 -18.13 17.46
CA LEU A 439 6.40 -17.56 16.19
C LEU A 439 6.82 -18.45 15.00
N GLY A 440 8.07 -18.94 15.00
CA GLY A 440 8.57 -19.82 13.96
C GLY A 440 7.83 -21.16 13.89
N LEU A 441 7.62 -21.79 15.05
CA LEU A 441 6.90 -23.07 15.14
C LEU A 441 5.42 -22.92 14.74
N LEU A 442 4.71 -21.90 15.23
CA LEU A 442 3.32 -21.63 14.83
C LEU A 442 3.19 -21.35 13.34
N SER A 443 4.12 -20.58 12.77
CA SER A 443 4.14 -20.29 11.33
C SER A 443 4.39 -21.55 10.50
N LEU A 444 5.32 -22.40 10.92
CA LEU A 444 5.60 -23.68 10.26
C LEU A 444 4.42 -24.65 10.37
N THR A 445 3.85 -24.79 11.55
CA THR A 445 2.65 -25.63 11.80
C THR A 445 1.50 -25.17 10.90
N GLY A 446 1.26 -23.86 10.84
CA GLY A 446 0.23 -23.29 9.96
C GLY A 446 0.48 -23.62 8.49
N ALA A 447 1.70 -23.38 7.99
CA ALA A 447 2.04 -23.63 6.59
C ALA A 447 1.91 -25.12 6.22
N VAL A 448 2.40 -26.02 7.07
CA VAL A 448 2.31 -27.48 6.87
C VAL A 448 0.86 -27.93 6.87
N THR A 449 0.07 -27.49 7.86
CA THR A 449 -1.36 -27.87 7.97
C THR A 449 -2.13 -27.38 6.75
N TYR A 450 -1.95 -26.13 6.35
CA TYR A 450 -2.62 -25.56 5.18
C TYR A 450 -2.29 -26.34 3.90
N GLY A 451 -1.00 -26.59 3.65
CA GLY A 451 -0.54 -27.37 2.50
C GLY A 451 -1.09 -28.81 2.51
N ALA A 452 -1.05 -29.49 3.66
CA ALA A 452 -1.55 -30.84 3.82
C ALA A 452 -3.07 -30.96 3.56
N VAL A 453 -3.86 -30.01 4.08
CA VAL A 453 -5.31 -29.96 3.86
C VAL A 453 -5.64 -29.68 2.39
N LEU A 454 -4.97 -28.73 1.73
CA LEU A 454 -5.16 -28.48 0.30
C LEU A 454 -4.81 -29.70 -0.56
N PHE A 455 -3.75 -30.41 -0.19
CA PHE A 455 -3.35 -31.64 -0.87
C PHE A 455 -4.39 -32.73 -0.67
N ALA A 456 -4.87 -32.93 0.55
CA ALA A 456 -5.88 -33.95 0.88
C ALA A 456 -7.24 -33.70 0.18
N ILE A 457 -7.62 -32.43 -0.02
CA ILE A 457 -8.85 -32.06 -0.75
C ILE A 457 -8.67 -32.19 -2.27
N GLY A 458 -7.44 -32.37 -2.76
CA GLY A 458 -7.16 -32.40 -4.20
C GLY A 458 -7.43 -31.05 -4.90
N SER A 459 -7.13 -29.95 -4.22
CA SER A 459 -7.44 -28.60 -4.71
C SER A 459 -6.67 -28.28 -5.99
N PRO A 460 -7.32 -27.75 -7.05
CA PRO A 460 -6.66 -27.34 -8.27
C PRO A 460 -5.63 -26.21 -8.09
N VAL A 461 -5.64 -25.56 -6.94
CA VAL A 461 -4.68 -24.50 -6.57
C VAL A 461 -3.24 -25.00 -6.65
N LEU A 462 -2.97 -26.25 -6.25
CA LEU A 462 -1.60 -26.80 -6.23
C LEU A 462 -1.04 -26.97 -7.64
N SER A 463 -1.86 -27.52 -8.56
CA SER A 463 -1.46 -27.68 -9.97
C SER A 463 -1.32 -26.33 -10.68
N GLU A 464 -2.27 -25.43 -10.47
CA GLU A 464 -2.24 -24.07 -11.03
C GLU A 464 -1.05 -23.24 -10.50
N GLY A 465 -0.77 -23.34 -9.20
CA GLY A 465 0.40 -22.72 -8.60
C GLY A 465 1.71 -23.25 -9.16
N ALA A 466 1.80 -24.55 -9.36
CA ALA A 466 2.97 -25.19 -10.01
C ALA A 466 3.14 -24.75 -11.47
N GLU A 467 2.05 -24.60 -12.24
CA GLU A 467 2.08 -24.06 -13.59
C GLU A 467 2.61 -22.63 -13.65
N VAL A 468 2.09 -21.74 -12.76
CA VAL A 468 2.53 -20.35 -12.68
C VAL A 468 4.00 -20.27 -12.27
N ALA A 469 4.41 -21.04 -11.26
CA ALA A 469 5.81 -21.11 -10.84
C ALA A 469 6.71 -21.63 -11.97
N GLY A 470 6.29 -22.69 -12.67
CA GLY A 470 7.00 -23.25 -13.83
C GLY A 470 7.09 -22.26 -15.01
N TRP A 471 6.06 -21.45 -15.23
CA TRP A 471 6.06 -20.40 -16.25
C TRP A 471 7.03 -19.26 -15.87
N ILE A 472 7.03 -18.82 -14.62
CA ILE A 472 7.96 -17.81 -14.11
C ILE A 472 9.41 -18.30 -14.25
N LEU A 473 9.70 -19.55 -13.83
CA LEU A 473 11.02 -20.14 -13.92
C LEU A 473 11.52 -20.30 -15.37
N ARG A 474 10.63 -20.67 -16.29
CA ARG A 474 10.96 -20.79 -17.73
C ARG A 474 11.29 -19.43 -18.34
N ARG A 475 10.49 -18.40 -18.03
CA ARG A 475 10.74 -17.02 -18.49
C ARG A 475 12.03 -16.44 -17.90
N TYR A 476 12.31 -16.77 -16.63
CA TYR A 476 13.54 -16.43 -15.96
C TYR A 476 14.77 -17.06 -16.62
N ARG A 477 14.68 -18.35 -17.02
CA ARG A 477 15.76 -19.05 -17.75
C ARG A 477 15.94 -18.58 -19.19
N ALA A 478 14.87 -18.12 -19.83
CA ALA A 478 14.91 -17.62 -21.21
C ALA A 478 15.43 -16.16 -21.30
N GLY A 479 15.72 -15.50 -20.19
CA GLY A 479 16.26 -14.14 -20.18
C GLY A 479 15.25 -13.04 -20.62
N ILE A 480 13.97 -13.40 -20.72
CA ILE A 480 12.90 -12.49 -21.18
C ILE A 480 12.18 -11.86 -20.01
#